data_9194b3f179d8cfb632a0fe216b39aff2
#
_entry.id   9194b3f179d8cfb632a0fe216b39aff2
#
_cell.length_a   1.000
_cell.length_b   1.000
_cell.length_c   1.000
_cell.angle_alpha   90.00
_cell.angle_beta   90.00
_cell.angle_gamma   90.00
#
_symmetry.space_group_name_H-M   'P 1'
#
loop_
_entity.id
_entity.type
_entity.pdbx_description
1 polymer ?
#
loop_
_entity_poly.entity_id
_entity_poly.type
_entity_poly.pdbx_seq_one_letter_code
_entity_poly.pdbx_strand_id
1 'polypeptide(L)'
;MADMCLAERFDKIFYTGSPAVAKHVLEEASHNLTSVALELGGETGNWAVVRKDANLKDAARKIAFFKLCNAGQICININQIAVAEEVADQFLTELKREIVRQIGEKPEENPEYPRLITGSVFDKCERLSAEYKDRIVFGGTGVRETLKFSPTIIYPVDRDEEIVRHELFCPLLPVVPFKDSEVDSIMDTIADREHPLAMYVFTSDMKWAKHVMTTQQYGGGCINEVCIHMMVKGVPFNGTGHSGMGAYHGEWGFREFTHPTSVLKGKTHWNLPLREHPYTGKAGEQKMKLLKIFEK
;
A
#
# COMPACT_ATOMS: atom_id res chain seq x y z
N MET A 1 17.94 15.87 -12.94
CA MET A 1 18.83 15.14 -11.98
C MET A 1 18.55 13.65 -12.00
N ALA A 2 17.29 13.18 -11.87
CA ALA A 2 16.96 11.74 -11.96
C ALA A 2 17.45 11.11 -13.29
N ASP A 3 17.15 11.72 -14.43
CA ASP A 3 17.58 11.22 -15.75
C ASP A 3 19.10 11.12 -15.89
N MET A 4 19.84 12.06 -15.29
CA MET A 4 21.32 11.99 -15.28
C MET A 4 21.81 10.78 -14.46
N CYS A 5 21.16 10.46 -13.34
CA CYS A 5 21.49 9.26 -12.58
C CYS A 5 21.11 8.00 -13.35
N LEU A 6 19.94 7.96 -13.99
CA LEU A 6 19.46 6.81 -14.74
C LEU A 6 20.30 6.51 -15.98
N ALA A 7 21.03 7.48 -16.53
CA ALA A 7 21.98 7.29 -17.62
C ALA A 7 23.25 6.50 -17.19
N GLU A 8 23.50 6.41 -15.88
CA GLU A 8 24.65 5.68 -15.36
C GLU A 8 24.32 4.18 -15.16
N ARG A 9 25.34 3.33 -15.19
CA ARG A 9 25.18 1.90 -14.93
C ARG A 9 25.17 1.62 -13.43
N PHE A 10 24.09 1.00 -12.96
CA PHE A 10 23.94 0.50 -11.60
C PHE A 10 23.73 -1.03 -11.60
N ASP A 11 24.14 -1.69 -10.53
CA ASP A 11 23.80 -3.11 -10.29
C ASP A 11 22.37 -3.27 -9.79
N LYS A 12 21.84 -2.24 -9.09
CA LYS A 12 20.46 -2.18 -8.61
C LYS A 12 20.00 -0.74 -8.46
N ILE A 13 18.73 -0.50 -8.78
CA ILE A 13 18.04 0.76 -8.53
C ILE A 13 16.93 0.52 -7.52
N PHE A 14 16.90 1.32 -6.46
CA PHE A 14 15.77 1.42 -5.54
C PHE A 14 15.10 2.77 -5.72
N TYR A 15 13.81 2.76 -6.00
CA TYR A 15 13.04 3.97 -6.24
C TYR A 15 11.75 3.97 -5.43
N THR A 16 11.46 5.11 -4.78
CA THR A 16 10.18 5.40 -4.12
C THR A 16 9.55 6.60 -4.80
N GLY A 17 8.30 6.49 -5.23
CA GLY A 17 7.56 7.58 -5.86
C GLY A 17 6.32 7.14 -6.63
N SER A 18 5.96 7.91 -7.68
CA SER A 18 4.75 7.61 -8.46
C SER A 18 4.96 6.46 -9.45
N PRO A 19 3.88 5.70 -9.77
CA PRO A 19 3.94 4.66 -10.80
C PRO A 19 4.38 5.16 -12.18
N ALA A 20 4.04 6.39 -12.54
CA ALA A 20 4.43 6.97 -13.84
C ALA A 20 5.96 7.13 -13.95
N VAL A 21 6.62 7.63 -12.90
CA VAL A 21 8.08 7.74 -12.86
C VAL A 21 8.74 6.37 -12.73
N ALA A 22 8.13 5.44 -12.00
CA ALA A 22 8.63 4.07 -11.89
C ALA A 22 8.70 3.35 -13.24
N LYS A 23 7.72 3.56 -14.13
CA LYS A 23 7.75 3.03 -15.50
C LYS A 23 8.97 3.55 -16.27
N HIS A 24 9.27 4.85 -16.15
CA HIS A 24 10.47 5.42 -16.76
C HIS A 24 11.77 4.84 -16.16
N VAL A 25 11.81 4.65 -14.84
CA VAL A 25 12.94 3.98 -14.18
C VAL A 25 13.14 2.56 -14.72
N LEU A 26 12.07 1.80 -14.93
CA LEU A 26 12.12 0.45 -15.50
C LEU A 26 12.63 0.45 -16.95
N GLU A 27 12.17 1.40 -17.76
CA GLU A 27 12.62 1.57 -19.15
C GLU A 27 14.13 1.81 -19.20
N GLU A 28 14.64 2.75 -18.44
CA GLU A 28 16.08 3.06 -18.39
C GLU A 28 16.90 1.90 -17.80
N ALA A 29 16.44 1.27 -16.72
CA ALA A 29 17.10 0.13 -16.11
C ALA A 29 17.23 -1.06 -17.08
N SER A 30 16.28 -1.22 -18.01
CA SER A 30 16.28 -2.30 -18.99
C SER A 30 17.49 -2.27 -19.94
N HIS A 31 18.03 -1.10 -20.25
CA HIS A 31 19.19 -0.95 -21.13
C HIS A 31 20.45 -1.63 -20.60
N ASN A 32 20.59 -1.73 -19.28
CA ASN A 32 21.73 -2.37 -18.61
C ASN A 32 21.36 -3.69 -17.90
N LEU A 33 20.10 -4.17 -18.04
CA LEU A 33 19.54 -5.30 -17.29
C LEU A 33 19.67 -5.08 -15.75
N THR A 34 19.61 -3.83 -15.33
CA THR A 34 19.69 -3.46 -13.92
C THR A 34 18.42 -3.92 -13.19
N SER A 35 18.58 -4.65 -12.10
CA SER A 35 17.45 -5.04 -11.27
C SER A 35 16.90 -3.83 -10.51
N VAL A 36 15.59 -3.79 -10.32
CA VAL A 36 14.92 -2.68 -9.61
C VAL A 36 14.14 -3.17 -8.40
N ALA A 37 14.03 -2.30 -7.40
CA ALA A 37 13.04 -2.40 -6.34
C ALA A 37 12.25 -1.10 -6.30
N LEU A 38 10.93 -1.20 -6.32
CA LEU A 38 10.01 -0.06 -6.44
C LEU A 38 9.05 -0.02 -5.26
N GLU A 39 8.95 1.14 -4.63
CA GLU A 39 7.97 1.43 -3.59
C GLU A 39 7.06 2.55 -4.09
N LEU A 40 5.81 2.22 -4.34
CA LEU A 40 4.84 3.08 -5.01
C LEU A 40 3.56 3.16 -4.18
N GLY A 41 2.83 4.27 -4.27
CA GLY A 41 1.56 4.44 -3.54
C GLY A 41 0.40 3.58 -4.06
N GLY A 42 0.58 3.00 -5.24
CA GLY A 42 -0.50 2.34 -5.97
C GLY A 42 -1.30 3.31 -6.83
N GLU A 43 -2.21 2.79 -7.64
CA GLU A 43 -3.04 3.61 -8.53
C GLU A 43 -4.29 4.12 -7.80
N THR A 44 -4.92 3.28 -7.01
CA THR A 44 -6.21 3.55 -6.36
C THR A 44 -6.10 4.02 -4.90
N GLY A 45 -4.88 4.05 -4.34
CA GLY A 45 -4.66 4.38 -2.93
C GLY A 45 -5.17 3.31 -1.95
N ASN A 46 -5.00 3.59 -0.67
CA ASN A 46 -5.20 2.61 0.40
C ASN A 46 -6.59 2.71 1.03
N TRP A 47 -7.17 1.57 1.36
CA TRP A 47 -8.49 1.45 1.94
C TRP A 47 -8.46 1.19 3.45
N ALA A 48 -9.41 1.80 4.16
CA ALA A 48 -9.79 1.39 5.51
C ALA A 48 -11.23 0.87 5.47
N VAL A 49 -11.44 -0.36 5.88
CA VAL A 49 -12.78 -0.99 5.95
C VAL A 49 -13.23 -1.03 7.41
N VAL A 50 -14.33 -0.35 7.73
CA VAL A 50 -14.89 -0.25 9.09
C VAL A 50 -16.23 -0.99 9.12
N ARG A 51 -16.25 -2.16 9.74
CA ARG A 51 -17.45 -2.98 9.89
C ARG A 51 -18.34 -2.52 11.04
N LYS A 52 -19.58 -2.95 11.04
CA LYS A 52 -20.57 -2.58 12.07
C LYS A 52 -20.19 -3.00 13.50
N ASP A 53 -19.37 -4.05 13.63
CA ASP A 53 -18.89 -4.60 14.89
C ASP A 53 -17.56 -4.01 15.36
N ALA A 54 -17.02 -3.03 14.63
CA ALA A 54 -15.78 -2.35 14.98
C ALA A 54 -15.92 -1.48 16.25
N ASN A 55 -14.83 -1.33 16.98
CA ASN A 55 -14.74 -0.29 18.01
C ASN A 55 -14.61 1.08 17.33
N LEU A 56 -15.73 1.76 17.09
CA LEU A 56 -15.79 2.99 16.30
C LEU A 56 -14.95 4.13 16.85
N LYS A 57 -14.87 4.27 18.20
CA LYS A 57 -14.05 5.30 18.86
C LYS A 57 -12.57 5.08 18.61
N ASP A 58 -12.12 3.83 18.73
CA ASP A 58 -10.72 3.46 18.50
C ASP A 58 -10.36 3.57 17.01
N ALA A 59 -11.22 3.09 16.12
CA ALA A 59 -11.07 3.23 14.67
C ALA A 59 -10.97 4.70 14.26
N ALA A 60 -11.92 5.54 14.69
CA ALA A 60 -11.94 6.96 14.39
C ALA A 60 -10.67 7.68 14.90
N ARG A 61 -10.21 7.37 16.12
CA ARG A 61 -9.00 7.95 16.70
C ARG A 61 -7.75 7.64 15.86
N LYS A 62 -7.58 6.37 15.45
CA LYS A 62 -6.44 5.91 14.68
C LYS A 62 -6.46 6.45 13.26
N ILE A 63 -7.63 6.41 12.61
CA ILE A 63 -7.82 6.95 11.26
C ILE A 63 -7.57 8.47 11.25
N ALA A 64 -8.13 9.23 12.21
CA ALA A 64 -7.88 10.66 12.34
C ALA A 64 -6.39 10.94 12.52
N PHE A 65 -5.73 10.29 13.47
CA PHE A 65 -4.29 10.42 13.69
C PHE A 65 -3.51 10.23 12.39
N PHE A 66 -3.76 9.14 11.69
CA PHE A 66 -2.96 8.81 10.51
C PHE A 66 -3.26 9.73 9.33
N LYS A 67 -4.52 10.16 9.15
CA LYS A 67 -4.88 11.14 8.12
C LYS A 67 -4.25 12.52 8.37
N LEU A 68 -4.11 12.92 9.62
CA LEU A 68 -3.45 14.16 10.00
C LEU A 68 -1.92 14.12 9.81
N CYS A 69 -1.31 12.94 9.90
CA CYS A 69 0.13 12.78 9.65
C CYS A 69 0.47 13.27 8.24
N ASN A 70 1.34 14.26 8.17
CA ASN A 70 1.80 14.90 6.93
C ASN A 70 0.66 15.34 5.99
N ALA A 71 -0.51 15.73 6.55
CA ALA A 71 -1.72 16.09 5.79
C ALA A 71 -2.12 15.03 4.75
N GLY A 72 -2.03 13.74 5.09
CA GLY A 72 -2.37 12.64 4.20
C GLY A 72 -1.33 12.32 3.12
N GLN A 73 -0.19 13.00 3.09
CA GLN A 73 0.85 12.84 2.08
C GLN A 73 1.88 11.79 2.49
N ILE A 74 1.43 10.55 2.69
CA ILE A 74 2.23 9.37 3.01
C ILE A 74 1.74 8.20 2.16
N CYS A 75 2.63 7.44 1.54
CA CYS A 75 2.30 6.35 0.61
C CYS A 75 1.34 5.29 1.17
N ILE A 76 1.39 5.01 2.48
CA ILE A 76 0.46 4.10 3.16
C ILE A 76 -0.72 4.81 3.85
N ASN A 77 -0.87 6.13 3.68
CA ASN A 77 -1.98 6.85 4.30
C ASN A 77 -3.34 6.38 3.75
N ILE A 78 -4.37 6.48 4.58
CA ILE A 78 -5.73 6.09 4.18
C ILE A 78 -6.22 7.06 3.11
N ASN A 79 -6.45 6.55 1.92
CA ASN A 79 -7.00 7.33 0.81
C ASN A 79 -8.52 7.47 0.94
N GLN A 80 -9.21 6.36 1.18
CA GLN A 80 -10.67 6.29 1.34
C GLN A 80 -11.07 5.29 2.44
N ILE A 81 -12.28 5.47 2.95
CA ILE A 81 -12.88 4.61 3.95
C ILE A 81 -14.11 3.94 3.34
N ALA A 82 -14.23 2.62 3.49
CA ALA A 82 -15.50 1.92 3.40
C ALA A 82 -16.06 1.74 4.80
N VAL A 83 -17.29 2.19 5.07
CA VAL A 83 -17.94 2.10 6.38
C VAL A 83 -19.28 1.41 6.28
N ALA A 84 -19.57 0.51 7.22
CA ALA A 84 -20.89 -0.11 7.30
C ALA A 84 -21.97 0.95 7.55
N GLU A 85 -23.02 0.97 6.71
CA GLU A 85 -24.13 1.95 6.78
C GLU A 85 -24.74 2.01 8.17
N GLU A 86 -24.87 0.85 8.84
CA GLU A 86 -25.48 0.70 10.16
C GLU A 86 -24.79 1.51 11.24
N VAL A 87 -23.53 1.91 11.02
CA VAL A 87 -22.73 2.65 12.01
C VAL A 87 -22.10 3.92 11.43
N ALA A 88 -22.40 4.27 10.17
CA ALA A 88 -21.74 5.36 9.47
C ALA A 88 -21.88 6.71 10.20
N ASP A 89 -23.08 7.09 10.63
CA ASP A 89 -23.32 8.36 11.32
C ASP A 89 -22.55 8.44 12.65
N GLN A 90 -22.54 7.34 13.40
CA GLN A 90 -21.81 7.28 14.66
C GLN A 90 -20.29 7.35 14.41
N PHE A 91 -19.79 6.62 13.43
CA PHE A 91 -18.39 6.65 13.06
C PHE A 91 -17.92 8.03 12.60
N LEU A 92 -18.70 8.70 11.71
CA LEU A 92 -18.40 10.05 11.23
C LEU A 92 -18.41 11.07 12.37
N THR A 93 -19.33 10.92 13.32
CA THR A 93 -19.36 11.78 14.52
C THR A 93 -18.09 11.61 15.35
N GLU A 94 -17.64 10.37 15.59
CA GLU A 94 -16.41 10.09 16.32
C GLU A 94 -15.17 10.57 15.54
N LEU A 95 -15.14 10.39 14.22
CA LEU A 95 -14.04 10.83 13.36
C LEU A 95 -13.86 12.35 13.38
N LYS A 96 -14.96 13.11 13.24
CA LYS A 96 -14.94 14.59 13.38
C LYS A 96 -14.45 15.01 14.76
N ARG A 97 -14.99 14.39 15.82
CA ARG A 97 -14.56 14.67 17.18
C ARG A 97 -13.07 14.45 17.38
N GLU A 98 -12.53 13.36 16.85
CA GLU A 98 -11.11 13.04 16.97
C GLU A 98 -10.22 13.99 16.19
N ILE A 99 -10.62 14.41 14.98
CA ILE A 99 -9.91 15.45 14.23
C ILE A 99 -9.86 16.76 15.01
N VAL A 100 -11.01 17.22 15.51
CA VAL A 100 -11.08 18.47 16.31
C VAL A 100 -10.26 18.35 17.61
N ARG A 101 -10.32 17.21 18.29
CA ARG A 101 -9.54 16.97 19.49
C ARG A 101 -8.03 17.03 19.26
N GLN A 102 -7.56 16.52 18.11
CA GLN A 102 -6.12 16.42 17.82
C GLN A 102 -5.55 17.71 17.25
N ILE A 103 -6.30 18.45 16.43
CA ILE A 103 -5.74 19.57 15.65
C ILE A 103 -6.57 20.86 15.74
N GLY A 104 -7.74 20.84 16.40
CA GLY A 104 -8.65 21.98 16.52
C GLY A 104 -9.71 22.05 15.43
N GLU A 105 -10.62 23.04 15.58
CA GLU A 105 -11.73 23.23 14.63
C GLU A 105 -11.29 23.85 13.30
N LYS A 106 -10.13 24.52 13.29
CA LYS A 106 -9.54 25.16 12.12
C LYS A 106 -8.11 24.63 11.89
N PRO A 107 -7.98 23.42 11.37
CA PRO A 107 -6.68 22.80 11.16
C PRO A 107 -5.73 23.63 10.30
N GLU A 108 -6.25 24.33 9.30
CA GLU A 108 -5.49 25.19 8.40
C GLU A 108 -4.84 26.40 9.11
N GLU A 109 -5.38 26.83 10.26
CA GLU A 109 -4.80 27.89 11.09
C GLU A 109 -3.82 27.33 12.15
N ASN A 110 -3.83 26.03 12.42
CA ASN A 110 -3.00 25.42 13.45
C ASN A 110 -1.52 25.33 13.00
N PRO A 111 -0.56 25.89 13.77
CA PRO A 111 0.87 25.86 13.39
C PRO A 111 1.46 24.45 13.33
N GLU A 112 0.93 23.49 14.11
CA GLU A 112 1.40 22.10 14.13
C GLU A 112 0.87 21.27 12.93
N TYR A 113 -0.19 21.73 12.25
CA TYR A 113 -0.72 21.03 11.10
C TYR A 113 0.16 21.29 9.86
N PRO A 114 0.63 20.24 9.17
CA PRO A 114 1.56 20.40 8.06
C PRO A 114 0.90 21.01 6.82
N ARG A 115 1.71 21.63 6.00
CA ARG A 115 1.30 22.17 4.70
C ARG A 115 1.37 21.10 3.61
N LEU A 116 0.65 21.34 2.52
CA LEU A 116 0.79 20.59 1.28
C LEU A 116 2.11 20.90 0.59
N ILE A 117 2.66 19.91 -0.11
CA ILE A 117 4.00 20.00 -0.70
C ILE A 117 4.08 21.00 -1.86
N THR A 118 3.01 21.13 -2.64
CA THR A 118 2.95 22.03 -3.81
C THR A 118 1.61 22.72 -3.93
N GLY A 119 1.62 23.85 -4.67
CA GLY A 119 0.39 24.54 -5.04
C GLY A 119 -0.57 23.71 -5.88
N SER A 120 -0.07 22.81 -6.72
CA SER A 120 -0.92 21.94 -7.55
C SER A 120 -1.71 20.91 -6.72
N VAL A 121 -1.14 20.43 -5.60
CA VAL A 121 -1.88 19.59 -4.67
C VAL A 121 -2.97 20.39 -3.96
N PHE A 122 -2.68 21.65 -3.61
CA PHE A 122 -3.69 22.54 -3.03
C PHE A 122 -4.84 22.79 -4.02
N ASP A 123 -4.53 23.13 -5.29
CA ASP A 123 -5.53 23.34 -6.35
C ASP A 123 -6.40 22.11 -6.57
N LYS A 124 -5.81 20.91 -6.49
CA LYS A 124 -6.56 19.64 -6.53
C LYS A 124 -7.54 19.55 -5.37
N CYS A 125 -7.13 19.87 -4.15
CA CYS A 125 -8.01 19.85 -2.98
C CYS A 125 -9.17 20.85 -3.12
N GLU A 126 -8.91 22.08 -3.56
CA GLU A 126 -9.94 23.09 -3.81
C GLU A 126 -10.95 22.61 -4.86
N ARG A 127 -10.46 22.12 -6.01
CA ARG A 127 -11.30 21.64 -7.10
C ARG A 127 -12.21 20.49 -6.64
N LEU A 128 -11.65 19.48 -5.99
CA LEU A 128 -12.44 18.34 -5.50
C LEU A 128 -13.42 18.76 -4.40
N SER A 129 -13.00 19.65 -3.49
CA SER A 129 -13.93 20.16 -2.46
C SER A 129 -15.06 20.98 -3.05
N ALA A 130 -14.83 21.74 -4.12
CA ALA A 130 -15.89 22.45 -4.83
C ALA A 130 -16.84 21.48 -5.57
N GLU A 131 -16.30 20.44 -6.20
CA GLU A 131 -17.08 19.39 -6.88
C GLU A 131 -17.99 18.63 -5.92
N TYR A 132 -17.48 18.30 -4.73
CA TYR A 132 -18.21 17.52 -3.72
C TYR A 132 -18.82 18.36 -2.59
N LYS A 133 -18.95 19.69 -2.76
CA LYS A 133 -19.35 20.65 -1.72
C LYS A 133 -20.58 20.24 -0.89
N ASP A 134 -21.60 19.70 -1.56
CA ASP A 134 -22.89 19.34 -0.93
C ASP A 134 -22.78 18.02 -0.10
N ARG A 135 -21.64 17.32 -0.20
CA ARG A 135 -21.34 16.09 0.53
C ARG A 135 -20.17 16.25 1.53
N ILE A 136 -19.62 17.45 1.67
CA ILE A 136 -18.63 17.73 2.70
C ILE A 136 -19.29 17.76 4.06
N VAL A 137 -18.88 16.88 4.95
CA VAL A 137 -19.40 16.77 6.32
C VAL A 137 -18.43 17.34 7.36
N PHE A 138 -17.18 17.61 6.96
CA PHE A 138 -16.15 18.30 7.76
C PHE A 138 -15.07 18.87 6.85
N GLY A 139 -14.51 20.04 7.20
CA GLY A 139 -13.40 20.66 6.47
C GLY A 139 -13.85 21.34 5.16
N GLY A 140 -13.09 21.15 4.09
CA GLY A 140 -13.36 21.73 2.77
C GLY A 140 -12.77 23.13 2.56
N THR A 141 -11.97 23.62 3.51
CA THR A 141 -11.36 24.95 3.47
C THR A 141 -9.83 24.88 3.49
N GLY A 142 -9.18 25.89 2.95
CA GLY A 142 -7.74 25.98 2.95
C GLY A 142 -7.24 27.43 2.90
N VAL A 143 -5.97 27.61 3.23
CA VAL A 143 -5.26 28.90 3.17
C VAL A 143 -4.14 28.78 2.13
N ARG A 144 -4.36 29.37 0.97
CA ARG A 144 -3.46 29.25 -0.20
C ARG A 144 -2.04 29.72 0.07
N GLU A 145 -1.91 30.80 0.83
CA GLU A 145 -0.63 31.45 1.16
C GLU A 145 0.27 30.53 1.98
N THR A 146 -0.34 29.70 2.84
CA THR A 146 0.38 28.76 3.68
C THR A 146 0.40 27.35 3.11
N LEU A 147 -0.34 27.09 2.04
CA LEU A 147 -0.59 25.75 1.47
C LEU A 147 -1.19 24.78 2.48
N LYS A 148 -1.92 25.25 3.47
CA LYS A 148 -2.63 24.39 4.42
C LYS A 148 -4.06 24.18 3.98
N PHE A 149 -4.48 22.93 3.91
CA PHE A 149 -5.85 22.53 3.56
C PHE A 149 -6.41 21.63 4.64
N SER A 150 -7.59 21.95 5.14
CA SER A 150 -8.25 21.24 6.22
C SER A 150 -8.46 19.76 5.85
N PRO A 151 -8.30 18.81 6.81
CA PRO A 151 -8.78 17.45 6.61
C PRO A 151 -10.25 17.50 6.23
N THR A 152 -10.59 16.87 5.12
CA THR A 152 -11.93 17.04 4.53
C THR A 152 -12.61 15.68 4.38
N ILE A 153 -13.71 15.49 5.10
CA ILE A 153 -14.53 14.28 5.03
C ILE A 153 -15.64 14.50 4.02
N ILE A 154 -15.72 13.65 3.01
CA ILE A 154 -16.73 13.67 1.95
C ILE A 154 -17.61 12.42 2.10
N TYR A 155 -18.91 12.59 2.36
CA TYR A 155 -19.87 11.50 2.59
C TYR A 155 -21.29 11.87 2.16
N PRO A 156 -22.05 10.95 1.54
CA PRO A 156 -21.61 9.66 1.02
C PRO A 156 -20.89 9.79 -0.33
N VAL A 157 -19.96 8.86 -0.61
CA VAL A 157 -19.33 8.70 -1.92
C VAL A 157 -19.66 7.31 -2.45
N ASP A 158 -20.03 7.19 -3.73
CA ASP A 158 -20.20 5.89 -4.35
C ASP A 158 -18.84 5.24 -4.64
N ARG A 159 -18.79 3.89 -4.49
CA ARG A 159 -17.54 3.13 -4.75
C ARG A 159 -17.05 3.25 -6.18
N ASP A 160 -17.89 3.63 -7.14
CA ASP A 160 -17.53 3.76 -8.56
C ASP A 160 -17.18 5.19 -8.98
N GLU A 161 -17.26 6.16 -8.06
CA GLU A 161 -16.90 7.54 -8.34
C GLU A 161 -15.38 7.73 -8.55
N GLU A 162 -15.03 8.71 -9.38
CA GLU A 162 -13.65 8.98 -9.79
C GLU A 162 -12.73 9.28 -8.60
N ILE A 163 -13.23 9.97 -7.57
CA ILE A 163 -12.46 10.35 -6.38
C ILE A 163 -11.89 9.15 -5.60
N VAL A 164 -12.48 7.96 -5.72
CA VAL A 164 -12.03 6.72 -5.05
C VAL A 164 -11.30 5.77 -6.01
N ARG A 165 -11.04 6.22 -7.26
CA ARG A 165 -10.31 5.44 -8.26
C ARG A 165 -8.83 5.78 -8.33
N HIS A 166 -8.42 6.91 -7.74
CA HIS A 166 -7.04 7.40 -7.80
C HIS A 166 -6.49 7.71 -6.41
N GLU A 167 -5.19 7.57 -6.26
CA GLU A 167 -4.49 8.02 -5.08
C GLU A 167 -4.61 9.55 -4.94
N LEU A 168 -5.17 10.02 -3.84
CA LEU A 168 -5.34 11.45 -3.59
C LEU A 168 -4.06 12.10 -3.07
N PHE A 169 -3.32 11.41 -2.20
CA PHE A 169 -2.08 11.90 -1.57
C PHE A 169 -2.24 13.31 -0.96
N CYS A 170 -3.35 13.52 -0.27
CA CYS A 170 -3.77 14.81 0.29
C CYS A 170 -4.75 14.60 1.46
N PRO A 171 -5.19 15.68 2.16
CA PRO A 171 -6.06 15.54 3.34
C PRO A 171 -7.53 15.24 3.04
N LEU A 172 -7.92 15.00 1.80
CA LEU A 172 -9.28 14.58 1.48
C LEU A 172 -9.52 13.12 1.88
N LEU A 173 -10.71 12.83 2.38
CA LEU A 173 -11.09 11.51 2.88
C LEU A 173 -12.52 11.17 2.43
N PRO A 174 -12.67 10.62 1.21
CA PRO A 174 -13.95 10.10 0.75
C PRO A 174 -14.35 8.87 1.56
N VAL A 175 -15.65 8.79 1.89
CA VAL A 175 -16.23 7.72 2.71
C VAL A 175 -17.37 7.06 1.93
N VAL A 176 -17.20 5.77 1.68
CA VAL A 176 -18.09 4.91 0.91
C VAL A 176 -18.96 4.08 1.87
N PRO A 177 -20.26 4.29 1.93
CA PRO A 177 -21.14 3.43 2.73
C PRO A 177 -21.35 2.07 2.05
N PHE A 178 -21.48 1.01 2.87
CA PHE A 178 -21.87 -0.30 2.40
C PHE A 178 -22.74 -1.02 3.44
N LYS A 179 -23.62 -1.92 3.03
CA LYS A 179 -24.32 -2.79 3.99
C LYS A 179 -23.36 -3.85 4.52
N ASP A 180 -23.26 -4.00 5.83
CA ASP A 180 -22.30 -4.95 6.44
C ASP A 180 -22.48 -6.40 5.94
N SER A 181 -23.71 -6.78 5.57
CA SER A 181 -24.00 -8.05 4.92
C SER A 181 -23.39 -8.21 3.51
N GLU A 182 -22.97 -7.11 2.90
CA GLU A 182 -22.40 -7.03 1.55
C GLU A 182 -20.91 -6.71 1.60
N VAL A 183 -20.24 -6.93 2.74
CA VAL A 183 -18.82 -6.58 2.91
C VAL A 183 -17.89 -7.30 1.90
N ASP A 184 -18.26 -8.51 1.48
CA ASP A 184 -17.50 -9.23 0.46
C ASP A 184 -17.53 -8.50 -0.88
N SER A 185 -18.64 -7.84 -1.24
CA SER A 185 -18.72 -7.00 -2.45
C SER A 185 -17.81 -5.77 -2.41
N ILE A 186 -17.54 -5.21 -1.22
CA ILE A 186 -16.54 -4.14 -1.06
C ILE A 186 -15.13 -4.73 -1.22
N MET A 187 -14.88 -5.92 -0.66
CA MET A 187 -13.60 -6.58 -0.81
C MET A 187 -13.34 -6.96 -2.28
N ASP A 188 -14.35 -7.42 -3.01
CA ASP A 188 -14.27 -7.68 -4.45
C ASP A 188 -13.96 -6.38 -5.22
N THR A 189 -14.61 -5.27 -4.87
CA THR A 189 -14.32 -3.95 -5.48
C THR A 189 -12.85 -3.53 -5.27
N ILE A 190 -12.27 -3.83 -4.11
CA ILE A 190 -10.85 -3.54 -3.82
C ILE A 190 -9.96 -4.51 -4.60
N ALA A 191 -10.33 -5.78 -4.69
CA ALA A 191 -9.57 -6.82 -5.40
C ALA A 191 -9.54 -6.62 -6.92
N ASP A 192 -10.66 -6.15 -7.49
CA ASP A 192 -10.80 -5.91 -8.95
C ASP A 192 -10.02 -4.67 -9.41
N ARG A 193 -9.52 -3.87 -8.47
CA ARG A 193 -8.65 -2.72 -8.73
C ARG A 193 -7.19 -3.11 -8.59
N GLU A 194 -6.32 -2.16 -8.95
CA GLU A 194 -4.89 -2.32 -8.72
C GLU A 194 -4.58 -2.44 -7.22
N HIS A 195 -3.66 -3.34 -6.89
CA HIS A 195 -3.36 -3.71 -5.52
C HIS A 195 -2.82 -2.54 -4.71
N PRO A 196 -3.47 -2.18 -3.58
CA PRO A 196 -3.04 -1.07 -2.74
C PRO A 196 -1.72 -1.40 -2.02
N LEU A 197 -0.95 -0.36 -1.70
CA LEU A 197 0.25 -0.52 -0.88
C LEU A 197 -0.12 -0.92 0.56
N ALA A 198 -1.24 -0.39 1.07
CA ALA A 198 -1.71 -0.73 2.41
C ALA A 198 -3.23 -0.98 2.47
N MET A 199 -3.62 -1.91 3.33
CA MET A 199 -5.01 -2.20 3.65
C MET A 199 -5.23 -2.26 5.16
N TYR A 200 -6.32 -1.63 5.63
CA TYR A 200 -6.68 -1.56 7.04
C TYR A 200 -8.09 -2.09 7.25
N VAL A 201 -8.29 -2.96 8.23
CA VAL A 201 -9.62 -3.49 8.55
C VAL A 201 -9.92 -3.29 10.03
N PHE A 202 -11.12 -2.82 10.34
CA PHE A 202 -11.63 -2.58 11.71
C PHE A 202 -12.87 -3.44 11.95
N THR A 203 -12.74 -4.39 12.86
CA THR A 203 -13.79 -5.37 13.19
C THR A 203 -13.45 -6.10 14.48
N SER A 204 -14.43 -6.64 15.18
CA SER A 204 -14.25 -7.62 16.25
C SER A 204 -14.26 -9.07 15.72
N ASP A 205 -14.71 -9.31 14.50
CA ASP A 205 -14.66 -10.62 13.83
C ASP A 205 -13.25 -10.94 13.32
N MET A 206 -12.41 -11.45 14.22
CA MET A 206 -11.03 -11.81 13.90
C MET A 206 -10.91 -12.97 12.90
N LYS A 207 -11.95 -13.79 12.73
CA LYS A 207 -11.96 -14.86 11.74
C LYS A 207 -12.08 -14.27 10.33
N TRP A 208 -13.05 -13.38 10.15
CA TRP A 208 -13.21 -12.65 8.89
C TRP A 208 -11.97 -11.77 8.59
N ALA A 209 -11.49 -11.02 9.56
CA ALA A 209 -10.31 -10.17 9.37
C ALA A 209 -9.10 -10.97 8.88
N LYS A 210 -8.79 -12.10 9.52
CA LYS A 210 -7.69 -12.98 9.10
C LYS A 210 -7.93 -13.57 7.69
N HIS A 211 -9.15 -13.96 7.37
CA HIS A 211 -9.50 -14.45 6.04
C HIS A 211 -9.19 -13.40 4.98
N VAL A 212 -9.73 -12.19 5.12
CA VAL A 212 -9.50 -11.07 4.22
C VAL A 212 -8.01 -10.77 4.07
N MET A 213 -7.29 -10.61 5.19
CA MET A 213 -5.86 -10.27 5.17
C MET A 213 -4.96 -11.37 4.57
N THR A 214 -5.47 -12.58 4.38
CA THR A 214 -4.72 -13.68 3.75
C THR A 214 -5.16 -14.02 2.33
N THR A 215 -6.30 -13.52 1.89
CA THR A 215 -6.86 -13.80 0.55
C THR A 215 -6.76 -12.60 -0.40
N GLN A 216 -6.70 -11.38 0.13
CA GLN A 216 -6.54 -10.17 -0.68
C GLN A 216 -5.06 -9.91 -1.01
N GLN A 217 -4.80 -9.24 -2.12
CA GLN A 217 -3.46 -8.82 -2.53
C GLN A 217 -3.24 -7.33 -2.18
N TYR A 218 -2.22 -7.05 -1.40
CA TYR A 218 -1.79 -5.71 -0.99
C TYR A 218 -0.34 -5.78 -0.49
N GLY A 219 0.32 -4.64 -0.34
CA GLY A 219 1.71 -4.60 0.14
C GLY A 219 1.83 -4.94 1.62
N GLY A 220 1.12 -4.25 2.49
CA GLY A 220 1.10 -4.49 3.93
C GLY A 220 -0.19 -3.98 4.57
N GLY A 221 -0.44 -4.27 5.85
CA GLY A 221 -1.68 -3.79 6.46
C GLY A 221 -1.82 -4.10 7.94
N CYS A 222 -2.95 -3.68 8.50
CA CYS A 222 -3.24 -3.87 9.92
C CYS A 222 -4.69 -4.27 10.15
N ILE A 223 -4.91 -5.05 11.21
CA ILE A 223 -6.23 -5.32 11.77
C ILE A 223 -6.38 -4.46 13.03
N ASN A 224 -7.43 -3.65 13.10
CA ASN A 224 -7.72 -2.71 14.21
C ASN A 224 -6.56 -1.76 14.53
N GLU A 225 -5.72 -1.46 13.53
CA GLU A 225 -4.58 -0.55 13.65
C GLU A 225 -4.30 0.10 12.28
N VAL A 226 -3.47 1.14 12.27
CA VAL A 226 -3.00 1.81 11.06
C VAL A 226 -1.48 1.99 11.09
N CYS A 227 -0.83 2.09 9.94
CA CYS A 227 0.58 2.42 9.72
C CYS A 227 1.65 1.62 10.50
N ILE A 228 1.34 1.03 11.64
CA ILE A 228 2.32 0.39 12.55
C ILE A 228 3.12 -0.73 11.86
N HIS A 229 2.53 -1.45 10.88
CA HIS A 229 3.22 -2.52 10.16
C HIS A 229 4.55 -2.06 9.53
N MET A 230 4.67 -0.80 9.11
CA MET A 230 5.92 -0.26 8.56
C MET A 230 7.03 -0.07 9.62
N MET A 231 6.66 -0.02 10.91
CA MET A 231 7.60 0.22 12.02
C MET A 231 8.05 -1.06 12.71
N VAL A 232 7.40 -2.19 12.43
CA VAL A 232 7.70 -3.48 13.07
C VAL A 232 8.96 -4.07 12.48
N LYS A 233 9.94 -4.36 13.33
CA LYS A 233 11.19 -5.03 12.91
C LYS A 233 10.93 -6.46 12.46
N GLY A 234 11.59 -6.87 11.38
CA GLY A 234 11.55 -8.25 10.89
C GLY A 234 10.40 -8.58 9.92
N VAL A 235 9.47 -7.64 9.68
CA VAL A 235 8.48 -7.78 8.62
C VAL A 235 8.93 -6.99 7.38
N PRO A 236 8.59 -7.46 6.16
CA PRO A 236 8.90 -6.72 4.94
C PRO A 236 8.02 -5.48 4.83
N PHE A 237 8.54 -4.44 4.21
CA PHE A 237 7.76 -3.38 3.62
C PHE A 237 7.87 -3.51 2.10
N ASN A 238 6.75 -3.67 1.42
CA ASN A 238 6.71 -3.97 -0.01
C ASN A 238 5.36 -3.60 -0.61
N GLY A 239 5.35 -3.42 -1.93
CA GLY A 239 4.16 -3.33 -2.75
C GLY A 239 4.01 -4.56 -3.65
N THR A 240 2.91 -4.61 -4.40
CA THR A 240 2.64 -5.61 -5.43
C THR A 240 1.88 -4.98 -6.60
N GLY A 241 2.18 -5.37 -7.84
CA GLY A 241 1.60 -4.73 -9.02
C GLY A 241 1.94 -3.24 -9.10
N HIS A 242 0.94 -2.38 -9.19
CA HIS A 242 1.12 -0.92 -9.26
C HIS A 242 1.54 -0.28 -7.92
N SER A 243 1.54 -1.01 -6.81
CA SER A 243 2.09 -0.52 -5.54
C SER A 243 3.57 -0.86 -5.33
N GLY A 244 4.20 -1.65 -6.23
CA GLY A 244 5.64 -1.83 -6.24
C GLY A 244 6.12 -3.25 -6.51
N MET A 245 7.43 -3.46 -6.37
CA MET A 245 8.12 -4.74 -6.48
C MET A 245 9.38 -4.73 -5.60
N GLY A 246 9.79 -5.92 -5.15
CA GLY A 246 10.85 -6.07 -4.17
C GLY A 246 10.33 -5.83 -2.75
N ALA A 247 11.20 -6.00 -1.77
CA ALA A 247 10.86 -5.81 -0.36
C ALA A 247 12.05 -5.25 0.41
N TYR A 248 11.79 -4.40 1.40
CA TYR A 248 12.86 -3.81 2.20
C TYR A 248 12.47 -3.72 3.69
N HIS A 249 13.26 -3.14 4.52
CA HIS A 249 13.37 -3.12 5.97
C HIS A 249 14.16 -4.32 6.53
N GLY A 250 15.18 -4.00 7.33
CA GLY A 250 16.02 -4.97 8.03
C GLY A 250 16.60 -6.05 7.11
N GLU A 251 16.36 -7.31 7.44
CA GLU A 251 16.84 -8.45 6.66
C GLU A 251 16.32 -8.47 5.22
N TRP A 252 15.08 -8.02 4.98
CA TRP A 252 14.51 -7.95 3.64
C TRP A 252 15.27 -6.97 2.74
N GLY A 253 15.61 -5.78 3.27
CA GLY A 253 16.46 -4.84 2.54
C GLY A 253 17.87 -5.40 2.29
N PHE A 254 18.46 -6.10 3.26
CA PHE A 254 19.72 -6.77 3.04
C PHE A 254 19.63 -7.79 1.88
N ARG A 255 18.61 -8.62 1.87
CA ARG A 255 18.39 -9.61 0.78
C ARG A 255 18.15 -8.95 -0.57
N GLU A 256 17.42 -7.83 -0.58
CA GLU A 256 17.10 -7.08 -1.79
C GLU A 256 18.37 -6.49 -2.46
N PHE A 257 19.36 -6.09 -1.66
CA PHE A 257 20.61 -5.49 -2.14
C PHE A 257 21.80 -6.47 -2.17
N THR A 258 21.55 -7.76 -1.96
CA THR A 258 22.59 -8.79 -2.03
C THR A 258 22.25 -9.85 -3.06
N HIS A 259 23.29 -10.48 -3.62
CA HIS A 259 23.14 -11.57 -4.58
C HIS A 259 23.59 -12.89 -3.95
N PRO A 260 22.70 -13.86 -3.70
CA PRO A 260 23.08 -15.16 -3.20
C PRO A 260 23.78 -15.97 -4.30
N THR A 261 24.97 -16.48 -4.01
CA THR A 261 25.74 -17.30 -4.94
C THR A 261 25.88 -18.72 -4.40
N SER A 262 25.49 -19.70 -5.19
CA SER A 262 25.63 -21.10 -4.82
C SER A 262 27.01 -21.63 -5.20
N VAL A 263 27.73 -22.20 -4.22
CA VAL A 263 29.05 -22.85 -4.44
C VAL A 263 28.98 -24.28 -3.95
N LEU A 264 29.16 -25.22 -4.85
CA LEU A 264 29.29 -26.64 -4.51
C LEU A 264 30.76 -27.08 -4.50
N LYS A 265 31.24 -27.56 -3.35
CA LYS A 265 32.57 -28.15 -3.22
C LYS A 265 32.51 -29.65 -3.53
N GLY A 266 33.01 -30.04 -4.70
CA GLY A 266 33.13 -31.44 -5.09
C GLY A 266 34.36 -32.14 -4.44
N LYS A 267 34.32 -33.48 -4.34
CA LYS A 267 35.46 -34.32 -3.95
C LYS A 267 36.31 -34.61 -5.18
N THR A 268 37.62 -34.54 -5.05
CA THR A 268 38.58 -34.70 -6.17
C THR A 268 38.75 -36.15 -6.64
N HIS A 269 38.43 -37.11 -5.78
CA HIS A 269 38.59 -38.55 -6.07
C HIS A 269 37.28 -39.31 -6.16
N TRP A 270 36.15 -38.60 -6.33
CA TRP A 270 34.83 -39.21 -6.47
C TRP A 270 34.06 -38.51 -7.59
N ASN A 271 33.50 -39.31 -8.49
CA ASN A 271 32.62 -38.83 -9.54
C ASN A 271 31.24 -39.46 -9.41
N LEU A 272 30.21 -38.69 -9.74
CA LEU A 272 28.85 -39.22 -9.77
C LEU A 272 28.66 -40.06 -11.02
N PRO A 273 28.31 -41.35 -10.92
CA PRO A 273 28.17 -42.22 -12.10
C PRO A 273 27.17 -41.71 -13.14
N LEU A 274 26.25 -40.87 -12.71
CA LEU A 274 25.25 -40.21 -13.60
C LEU A 274 25.88 -39.25 -14.60
N ARG A 275 27.13 -38.82 -14.40
CA ARG A 275 27.82 -37.82 -15.27
C ARG A 275 28.51 -38.45 -16.46
N GLU A 276 28.59 -39.79 -16.53
CA GLU A 276 29.37 -40.49 -17.54
C GLU A 276 28.47 -41.29 -18.48
N HIS A 277 28.83 -41.37 -19.74
CA HIS A 277 28.21 -42.26 -20.72
C HIS A 277 28.47 -43.74 -20.38
N PRO A 278 27.63 -44.66 -20.85
CA PRO A 278 26.46 -44.45 -21.72
C PRO A 278 25.18 -44.16 -20.93
N TYR A 279 24.22 -43.47 -21.60
CA TYR A 279 22.87 -43.21 -21.08
C TYR A 279 21.79 -44.10 -21.72
N THR A 280 22.20 -45.06 -22.56
CA THR A 280 21.32 -46.02 -23.23
C THR A 280 21.53 -47.43 -22.70
N GLY A 281 20.58 -48.33 -23.01
CA GLY A 281 20.58 -49.70 -22.55
C GLY A 281 20.47 -49.88 -21.04
N LYS A 282 20.92 -51.01 -20.52
CA LYS A 282 20.82 -51.34 -19.07
C LYS A 282 21.52 -50.30 -18.17
N ALA A 283 22.63 -49.73 -18.61
CA ALA A 283 23.35 -48.70 -17.84
C ALA A 283 22.52 -47.42 -17.75
N GLY A 284 21.88 -47.00 -18.82
CA GLY A 284 20.97 -45.84 -18.84
C GLY A 284 19.76 -46.05 -17.94
N GLU A 285 19.15 -47.23 -17.97
CA GLU A 285 18.03 -47.57 -17.09
C GLU A 285 18.38 -47.49 -15.61
N GLN A 286 19.56 -47.97 -15.21
CA GLN A 286 20.07 -47.87 -13.83
C GLN A 286 20.28 -46.40 -13.42
N LYS A 287 20.82 -45.57 -14.31
CA LYS A 287 20.99 -44.13 -14.04
C LYS A 287 19.68 -43.41 -13.89
N MET A 288 18.69 -43.74 -14.73
CA MET A 288 17.34 -43.18 -14.61
C MET A 288 16.66 -43.58 -13.31
N LYS A 289 16.88 -44.82 -12.80
CA LYS A 289 16.39 -45.22 -11.48
C LYS A 289 17.03 -44.44 -10.35
N LEU A 290 18.33 -44.10 -10.45
CA LEU A 290 19.02 -43.26 -9.48
C LEU A 290 18.52 -41.83 -9.49
N LEU A 291 18.26 -41.23 -10.69
CA LEU A 291 17.67 -39.88 -10.78
C LEU A 291 16.32 -39.76 -10.09
N LYS A 292 15.47 -40.78 -10.21
CA LYS A 292 14.15 -40.80 -9.55
C LYS A 292 14.20 -40.77 -8.02
N ILE A 293 15.35 -41.08 -7.41
CA ILE A 293 15.54 -40.98 -5.96
C ILE A 293 15.72 -39.50 -5.53
N PHE A 294 16.23 -38.67 -6.44
CA PHE A 294 16.42 -37.22 -6.18
C PHE A 294 15.20 -36.35 -6.53
N GLU A 295 14.16 -36.95 -7.14
CA GLU A 295 12.88 -36.28 -7.45
C GLU A 295 11.88 -36.32 -6.30
N LYS A 296 12.21 -36.95 -5.17
CA LYS A 296 11.43 -36.99 -3.93
C LYS A 296 12.04 -36.07 -2.86
#